data_2dfb9ef0ab53a2f8e4a34a5cf3503038
#
_entry.id   2dfb9ef0ab53a2f8e4a34a5cf3503038
#
_cell.length_a   1.000
_cell.length_b   1.000
_cell.length_c   1.000
_cell.angle_alpha   90.00
_cell.angle_beta   90.00
_cell.angle_gamma   90.00
#
_symmetry.space_group_name_H-M   'P 1'
#
loop_
_entity.id
_entity.type
_entity.pdbx_description
1 polymer ?
#
loop_
_entity_poly.entity_id
_entity_poly.type
_entity_poly.pdbx_seq_one_letter_code
_entity_poly.pdbx_strand_id
1 'polypeptide(L)'
;MAPVYLDHAATTPMRDCAREAWLEASTLLNPGGQYATGRRARAALEQAREDIASLLDCESIEVIFTASGTEADNIAIQGLYRASDSRRIVSSSIEHPAALETVRGLAAGAGAEVSWLPVSPSGMVGVGDTLDTPAALVS
;
A
#
# COMPACT_ATOMS: atom_id res chain seq x y z
N MET A 1 29.32 23.25 0.22
CA MET A 1 28.14 22.85 1.01
C MET A 1 27.58 21.59 0.37
N ALA A 2 27.31 20.56 1.17
CA ALA A 2 26.58 19.40 0.65
C ALA A 2 25.12 19.81 0.34
N PRO A 3 24.51 19.29 -0.77
CA PRO A 3 23.13 19.57 -1.08
C PRO A 3 22.21 19.02 0.03
N VAL A 4 21.18 19.79 0.38
CA VAL A 4 20.14 19.35 1.32
C VAL A 4 19.00 18.78 0.51
N TYR A 5 18.67 17.50 0.73
CA TYR A 5 17.53 16.84 0.10
C TYR A 5 16.28 16.99 0.97
N LEU A 6 15.21 17.54 0.40
CA LEU A 6 13.96 17.86 1.13
C LEU A 6 12.72 17.18 0.55
N ASP A 7 12.84 16.44 -0.55
CA ASP A 7 11.70 15.81 -1.22
C ASP A 7 11.50 14.34 -0.78
N HIS A 8 11.37 14.15 0.54
CA HIS A 8 11.19 12.82 1.11
C HIS A 8 9.83 12.18 0.79
N ALA A 9 8.87 12.96 0.30
CA ALA A 9 7.59 12.43 -0.19
C ALA A 9 7.76 11.67 -1.52
N ALA A 10 8.70 12.10 -2.38
CA ALA A 10 8.98 11.40 -3.63
C ALA A 10 9.81 10.13 -3.39
N THR A 11 10.86 10.22 -2.56
CA THR A 11 11.71 9.09 -2.16
C THR A 11 12.56 9.46 -0.97
N THR A 12 13.14 8.49 -0.31
CA THR A 12 14.03 8.68 0.84
C THR A 12 15.34 7.90 0.62
N PRO A 13 16.52 8.49 0.90
CA PRO A 13 17.76 7.74 0.90
C PRO A 13 17.67 6.48 1.77
N MET A 14 18.10 5.37 1.22
CA MET A 14 18.08 4.09 1.95
C MET A 14 18.99 4.17 3.18
N ARG A 15 18.50 3.75 4.33
CA ARG A 15 19.31 3.65 5.57
C ARG A 15 20.39 2.59 5.39
N ASP A 16 21.53 2.78 6.04
CA ASP A 16 22.67 1.83 5.94
C ASP A 16 22.26 0.42 6.36
N CYS A 17 21.55 0.25 7.47
CA CYS A 17 21.05 -1.06 7.90
C CYS A 17 20.13 -1.74 6.87
N ALA A 18 19.27 -0.95 6.18
CA ALA A 18 18.41 -1.50 5.14
C ALA A 18 19.21 -1.92 3.90
N ARG A 19 20.24 -1.14 3.53
CA ARG A 19 21.14 -1.46 2.43
C ARG A 19 21.96 -2.73 2.72
N GLU A 20 22.45 -2.88 3.94
CA GLU A 20 23.20 -4.07 4.38
C GLU A 20 22.32 -5.32 4.32
N ALA A 21 21.11 -5.26 4.88
CA ALA A 21 20.14 -6.35 4.82
C ALA A 21 19.75 -6.71 3.37
N TRP A 22 19.58 -5.70 2.51
CA TRP A 22 19.30 -5.92 1.09
C TRP A 22 20.46 -6.62 0.37
N LEU A 23 21.71 -6.19 0.63
CA LEU A 23 22.91 -6.82 0.06
C LEU A 23 23.04 -8.28 0.52
N GLU A 24 22.80 -8.59 1.79
CA GLU A 24 22.79 -9.95 2.30
C GLU A 24 21.70 -10.80 1.61
N ALA A 25 20.48 -10.29 1.56
CA ALA A 25 19.35 -10.97 0.94
C ALA A 25 19.52 -11.16 -0.58
N SER A 26 20.28 -10.29 -1.26
CA SER A 26 20.54 -10.39 -2.70
C SER A 26 21.29 -11.67 -3.13
N THR A 27 21.91 -12.36 -2.18
CA THR A 27 22.57 -13.65 -2.41
C THR A 27 21.61 -14.84 -2.39
N LEU A 28 20.36 -14.63 -1.94
CA LEU A 28 19.33 -15.66 -1.86
C LEU A 28 18.78 -15.95 -3.26
N LEU A 29 18.46 -17.23 -3.50
CA LEU A 29 17.95 -17.69 -4.78
C LEU A 29 16.43 -17.82 -4.75
N ASN A 30 15.84 -18.53 -5.72
CA ASN A 30 14.41 -18.69 -5.87
C ASN A 30 13.74 -19.37 -4.65
N PRO A 31 12.85 -18.69 -3.91
CA PRO A 31 12.15 -19.26 -2.76
C PRO A 31 11.13 -20.36 -3.13
N GLY A 32 10.77 -20.50 -4.41
CA GLY A 32 9.91 -21.58 -4.90
C GLY A 32 10.61 -22.95 -5.00
N GLY A 33 11.94 -22.97 -4.93
CA GLY A 33 12.72 -24.22 -5.04
C GLY A 33 12.55 -25.13 -3.83
N GLN A 34 12.45 -26.45 -4.08
CA GLN A 34 12.33 -27.46 -3.01
C GLN A 34 13.69 -27.91 -2.41
N TYR A 35 14.80 -27.47 -2.97
CA TYR A 35 16.14 -27.75 -2.52
C TYR A 35 16.61 -26.80 -1.40
N ALA A 36 17.77 -27.06 -0.78
CA ALA A 36 18.23 -26.36 0.42
C ALA A 36 18.33 -24.83 0.24
N THR A 37 18.84 -24.35 -0.91
CA THR A 37 18.97 -22.91 -1.19
C THR A 37 17.59 -22.24 -1.38
N GLY A 38 16.62 -22.92 -1.98
CA GLY A 38 15.24 -22.43 -2.11
C GLY A 38 14.53 -22.35 -0.75
N ARG A 39 14.69 -23.38 0.10
CA ARG A 39 14.15 -23.35 1.46
C ARG A 39 14.75 -22.23 2.30
N ARG A 40 16.06 -21.96 2.17
CA ARG A 40 16.70 -20.84 2.86
C ARG A 40 16.13 -19.49 2.42
N ALA A 41 15.94 -19.31 1.12
CA ALA A 41 15.33 -18.08 0.59
C ALA A 41 13.89 -17.90 1.08
N ARG A 42 13.10 -18.98 1.10
CA ARG A 42 11.74 -18.95 1.66
C ARG A 42 11.74 -18.61 3.14
N ALA A 43 12.61 -19.22 3.94
CA ALA A 43 12.70 -18.93 5.38
C ALA A 43 13.02 -17.44 5.63
N ALA A 44 13.91 -16.83 4.86
CA ALA A 44 14.21 -15.40 4.97
C ALA A 44 13.00 -14.52 4.59
N LEU A 45 12.23 -14.89 3.57
CA LEU A 45 11.03 -14.17 3.16
C LEU A 45 9.94 -14.25 4.24
N GLU A 46 9.71 -15.43 4.80
CA GLU A 46 8.71 -15.60 5.88
C GLU A 46 9.15 -14.90 7.17
N GLN A 47 10.42 -14.94 7.53
CA GLN A 47 10.93 -14.18 8.67
C GLN A 47 10.70 -12.67 8.51
N ALA A 48 10.99 -12.10 7.33
CA ALA A 48 10.70 -10.70 7.06
C ALA A 48 9.20 -10.37 7.17
N ARG A 49 8.34 -11.31 6.78
CA ARG A 49 6.88 -11.18 6.90
C ARG A 49 6.45 -11.16 8.37
N GLU A 50 6.98 -12.06 9.18
CA GLU A 50 6.72 -12.15 10.61
C GLU A 50 7.21 -10.90 11.36
N ASP A 51 8.40 -10.40 11.00
CA ASP A 51 8.96 -9.18 11.59
C ASP A 51 8.06 -7.96 11.31
N ILE A 52 7.56 -7.81 10.08
CA ILE A 52 6.63 -6.74 9.72
C ILE A 52 5.30 -6.91 10.45
N ALA A 53 4.74 -8.11 10.48
CA ALA A 53 3.50 -8.39 11.17
C ALA A 53 3.59 -8.06 12.67
N SER A 54 4.71 -8.43 13.30
CA SER A 54 4.98 -8.07 14.70
C SER A 54 5.06 -6.57 14.95
N LEU A 55 5.62 -5.80 14.01
CA LEU A 55 5.68 -4.33 14.11
C LEU A 55 4.32 -3.66 13.94
N LEU A 56 3.44 -4.28 13.15
CA LEU A 56 2.10 -3.76 12.85
C LEU A 56 1.00 -4.32 13.76
N ASP A 57 1.35 -5.22 14.68
CA ASP A 57 0.41 -5.94 15.56
C ASP A 57 -0.69 -6.67 14.77
N CYS A 58 -0.28 -7.39 13.73
CA CYS A 58 -1.15 -8.20 12.88
C CYS A 58 -0.59 -9.61 12.66
N GLU A 59 -1.36 -10.48 12.01
CA GLU A 59 -0.89 -11.82 11.66
C GLU A 59 -0.02 -11.80 10.39
N SER A 60 0.97 -12.69 10.30
CA SER A 60 1.87 -12.74 9.15
C SER A 60 1.16 -12.99 7.81
N ILE A 61 0.02 -13.68 7.83
CA ILE A 61 -0.80 -13.90 6.63
C ILE A 61 -1.45 -12.61 6.09
N GLU A 62 -1.59 -11.58 6.92
CA GLU A 62 -2.15 -10.30 6.53
C GLU A 62 -1.12 -9.39 5.82
N VAL A 63 0.16 -9.74 5.91
CA VAL A 63 1.24 -9.01 5.23
C VAL A 63 1.45 -9.55 3.82
N ILE A 64 1.20 -8.72 2.82
CA ILE A 64 1.36 -9.05 1.41
C ILE A 64 2.47 -8.19 0.80
N PHE A 65 3.53 -8.83 0.30
CA PHE A 65 4.57 -8.14 -0.44
C PHE A 65 4.13 -7.87 -1.88
N THR A 66 4.34 -6.65 -2.34
CA THR A 66 4.05 -6.21 -3.71
C THR A 66 5.30 -5.62 -4.36
N ALA A 67 5.29 -5.49 -5.68
CA ALA A 67 6.41 -4.91 -6.42
C ALA A 67 6.45 -3.37 -6.33
N SER A 68 5.34 -2.73 -5.92
CA SER A 68 5.25 -1.27 -5.82
C SER A 68 4.09 -0.85 -4.92
N GLY A 69 4.12 0.41 -4.41
CA GLY A 69 2.97 1.02 -3.74
C GLY A 69 1.73 1.09 -4.62
N THR A 70 1.90 1.35 -5.92
CA THR A 70 0.78 1.34 -6.88
C THR A 70 0.07 -0.01 -6.92
N GLU A 71 0.80 -1.11 -6.90
CA GLU A 71 0.21 -2.45 -6.83
C GLU A 71 -0.50 -2.67 -5.49
N ALA A 72 0.12 -2.25 -4.39
CA ALA A 72 -0.47 -2.36 -3.06
C ALA A 72 -1.79 -1.60 -2.96
N ASP A 73 -1.83 -0.34 -3.40
CA ASP A 73 -3.04 0.48 -3.42
C ASP A 73 -4.15 -0.14 -4.28
N ASN A 74 -3.80 -0.65 -5.46
CA ASN A 74 -4.75 -1.33 -6.33
C ASN A 74 -5.33 -2.60 -5.69
N ILE A 75 -4.50 -3.43 -5.07
CA ILE A 75 -4.95 -4.65 -4.38
C ILE A 75 -5.88 -4.28 -3.23
N ALA A 76 -5.50 -3.31 -2.40
CA ALA A 76 -6.28 -2.89 -1.24
C ALA A 76 -7.63 -2.30 -1.66
N ILE A 77 -7.65 -1.29 -2.52
CA ILE A 77 -8.86 -0.58 -2.95
C ILE A 77 -9.83 -1.51 -3.67
N GLN A 78 -9.34 -2.27 -4.67
CA GLN A 78 -10.20 -3.18 -5.42
C GLN A 78 -10.66 -4.37 -4.58
N GLY A 79 -9.79 -4.87 -3.69
CA GLY A 79 -10.12 -5.98 -2.79
C GLY A 79 -11.22 -5.60 -1.82
N LEU A 80 -11.09 -4.48 -1.11
CA LEU A 80 -12.08 -3.98 -0.17
C LEU A 80 -13.42 -3.67 -0.86
N TYR A 81 -13.37 -3.01 -2.03
CA TYR A 81 -14.57 -2.72 -2.80
C TYR A 81 -15.34 -4.00 -3.20
N ARG A 82 -14.62 -5.02 -3.68
CA ARG A 82 -15.23 -6.28 -4.12
C ARG A 82 -15.74 -7.14 -2.96
N ALA A 83 -15.12 -7.02 -1.78
CA ALA A 83 -15.52 -7.75 -0.57
C ALA A 83 -16.69 -7.09 0.17
N SER A 84 -17.06 -5.86 -0.18
CA SER A 84 -18.12 -5.11 0.47
C SER A 84 -19.44 -5.22 -0.29
N ASP A 85 -20.54 -5.21 0.47
CA ASP A 85 -21.90 -5.04 -0.09
C ASP A 85 -22.20 -3.58 -0.48
N SER A 86 -21.46 -2.62 0.06
CA SER A 86 -21.58 -1.21 -0.29
C SER A 86 -20.92 -0.91 -1.63
N ARG A 87 -21.58 -0.09 -2.44
CA ARG A 87 -21.02 0.44 -3.69
C ARG A 87 -20.35 1.80 -3.51
N ARG A 88 -20.43 2.35 -2.30
CA ARG A 88 -19.92 3.69 -2.02
C ARG A 88 -18.44 3.64 -1.66
N ILE A 89 -17.67 4.53 -2.28
CA ILE A 89 -16.26 4.81 -1.96
C ILE A 89 -16.18 6.27 -1.52
N VAL A 90 -15.50 6.55 -0.42
CA VAL A 90 -15.13 7.90 -0.02
C VAL A 90 -13.67 8.14 -0.36
N SER A 91 -13.36 9.21 -1.08
CA SER A 91 -11.98 9.52 -1.48
C SER A 91 -11.78 11.02 -1.67
N SER A 92 -10.54 11.46 -1.79
CA SER A 92 -10.15 12.83 -2.06
C SER A 92 -9.66 13.03 -3.49
N SER A 93 -9.95 14.21 -4.07
CA SER A 93 -9.43 14.55 -5.40
C SER A 93 -7.93 14.84 -5.43
N ILE A 94 -7.29 14.93 -4.27
CA ILE A 94 -5.84 15.16 -4.12
C ILE A 94 -5.06 13.91 -3.70
N GLU A 95 -5.71 12.74 -3.81
CA GLU A 95 -5.04 11.46 -3.60
C GLU A 95 -3.88 11.24 -4.59
N HIS A 96 -2.94 10.40 -4.19
CA HIS A 96 -1.90 9.94 -5.10
C HIS A 96 -2.54 9.28 -6.35
N PRO A 97 -1.99 9.45 -7.56
CA PRO A 97 -2.54 8.86 -8.78
C PRO A 97 -2.85 7.37 -8.70
N ALA A 98 -2.08 6.59 -7.95
CA ALA A 98 -2.31 5.15 -7.76
C ALA A 98 -3.67 4.86 -7.12
N ALA A 99 -4.08 5.62 -6.10
CA ALA A 99 -5.40 5.50 -5.46
C ALA A 99 -6.49 6.15 -6.33
N LEU A 100 -6.25 7.40 -6.79
CA LEU A 100 -7.21 8.20 -7.55
C LEU A 100 -7.68 7.50 -8.83
N GLU A 101 -6.75 6.98 -9.64
CA GLU A 101 -7.10 6.32 -10.89
C GLU A 101 -7.77 4.95 -10.65
N THR A 102 -7.42 4.26 -9.58
CA THR A 102 -8.10 3.02 -9.19
C THR A 102 -9.57 3.28 -8.80
N VAL A 103 -9.82 4.33 -8.00
CA VAL A 103 -11.18 4.74 -7.61
C VAL A 103 -12.00 5.16 -8.83
N ARG A 104 -11.42 5.96 -9.73
CA ARG A 104 -12.06 6.37 -11.00
C ARG A 104 -12.38 5.17 -11.90
N GLY A 105 -11.45 4.21 -11.99
CA GLY A 105 -11.66 2.98 -12.74
C GLY A 105 -12.81 2.14 -12.20
N LEU A 106 -12.97 2.04 -10.88
CA LEU A 106 -14.11 1.35 -10.25
C LEU A 106 -15.44 2.08 -10.51
N ALA A 107 -15.43 3.42 -10.48
CA ALA A 107 -16.61 4.20 -10.83
C ALA A 107 -17.04 3.97 -12.29
N ALA A 108 -16.09 3.99 -13.22
CA ALA A 108 -16.38 3.83 -14.64
C ALA A 108 -16.76 2.40 -15.06
N GLY A 109 -16.16 1.38 -14.44
CA GLY A 109 -16.26 -0.01 -14.91
C GLY A 109 -16.99 -0.97 -13.97
N ALA A 110 -17.12 -0.65 -12.69
CA ALA A 110 -17.68 -1.55 -11.68
C ALA A 110 -18.87 -0.96 -10.90
N GLY A 111 -19.36 0.21 -11.28
CA GLY A 111 -20.54 0.86 -10.69
C GLY A 111 -20.29 1.38 -9.27
N ALA A 112 -19.06 1.79 -8.95
CA ALA A 112 -18.78 2.44 -7.68
C ALA A 112 -19.33 3.86 -7.65
N GLU A 113 -19.94 4.23 -6.53
CA GLU A 113 -20.45 5.56 -6.25
C GLU A 113 -19.42 6.32 -5.41
N VAL A 114 -18.74 7.31 -5.99
CA VAL A 114 -17.66 8.02 -5.31
C VAL A 114 -18.17 9.29 -4.64
N SER A 115 -18.03 9.35 -3.33
CA SER A 115 -18.22 10.55 -2.52
C SER A 115 -16.88 11.25 -2.35
N TRP A 116 -16.69 12.35 -3.09
CA TRP A 116 -15.47 13.14 -3.01
C TRP A 116 -15.46 14.02 -1.77
N LEU A 117 -14.43 13.89 -0.94
CA LEU A 117 -14.19 14.79 0.18
C LEU A 117 -13.85 16.20 -0.34
N PRO A 118 -14.43 17.26 0.24
CA PRO A 118 -14.10 18.61 -0.15
C PRO A 118 -12.65 18.96 0.19
N VAL A 119 -11.99 19.63 -0.74
CA VAL A 119 -10.61 20.11 -0.57
C VAL A 119 -10.61 21.64 -0.56
N SER A 120 -10.08 22.23 0.50
CA SER A 120 -9.94 23.68 0.61
C SER A 120 -8.86 24.23 -0.34
N PRO A 121 -8.86 25.54 -0.64
CA PRO A 121 -7.79 26.16 -1.43
C PRO A 121 -6.38 26.02 -0.82
N SER A 122 -6.29 25.74 0.50
CA SER A 122 -5.03 25.47 1.18
C SER A 122 -4.60 23.99 1.12
N GLY A 123 -5.35 23.14 0.41
CA GLY A 123 -5.05 21.71 0.29
C GLY A 123 -5.51 20.85 1.47
N MET A 124 -6.30 21.39 2.38
CA MET A 124 -6.86 20.62 3.50
C MET A 124 -8.12 19.86 3.07
N VAL A 125 -8.17 18.58 3.38
CA VAL A 125 -9.34 17.73 3.17
C VAL A 125 -10.30 17.89 4.34
N GLY A 126 -11.56 18.21 4.04
CA GLY A 126 -12.65 18.25 5.02
C GLY A 126 -13.42 16.93 5.03
N VAL A 127 -13.64 16.38 6.21
CA VAL A 127 -14.38 15.12 6.35
C VAL A 127 -15.90 15.37 6.45
N GLY A 128 -16.32 16.39 7.23
CA GLY A 128 -17.73 16.72 7.47
C GLY A 128 -18.54 15.49 7.88
N ASP A 129 -19.79 15.45 7.47
CA ASP A 129 -20.72 14.33 7.71
C ASP A 129 -20.58 13.20 6.67
N THR A 130 -19.55 13.27 5.83
CA THR A 130 -19.35 12.28 4.72
C THR A 130 -19.12 10.88 5.24
N LEU A 131 -18.59 10.72 6.45
CA LEU A 131 -18.34 9.41 7.06
C LEU A 131 -19.53 8.83 7.84
N ASP A 132 -20.63 9.58 8.00
CA ASP A 132 -21.81 9.12 8.74
C ASP A 132 -22.58 8.01 8.00
N THR A 133 -22.34 7.88 6.70
CA THR A 133 -22.94 6.83 5.87
C THR A 133 -21.91 5.74 5.57
N PRO A 134 -22.24 4.44 5.75
CA PRO A 134 -21.34 3.34 5.44
C PRO A 134 -20.78 3.38 4.02
N ALA A 135 -19.50 3.04 3.89
CA ALA A 135 -18.81 2.93 2.62
C ALA A 135 -18.04 1.60 2.54
N ALA A 136 -17.75 1.15 1.32
CA ALA A 136 -16.90 0.00 1.08
C ALA A 136 -15.47 0.27 1.59
N LEU A 137 -15.01 1.48 1.36
CA LEU A 137 -13.72 1.96 1.84
C LEU A 137 -13.69 3.49 1.90
N VAL A 138 -12.72 3.98 2.64
CA VAL A 138 -12.31 5.40 2.69
C VAL A 138 -10.83 5.44 2.31
N SER A 139 -10.47 6.26 1.34
CA SER A 139 -9.11 6.47 0.88
C SER A 139 -8.66 7.90 1.14
#